data_98a5e52ae115aa1627a38cfc73a57263
#
_entry.id   98a5e52ae115aa1627a38cfc73a57263
#
_cell.length_a   1.000
_cell.length_b   1.000
_cell.length_c   1.000
_cell.angle_alpha   90.00
_cell.angle_beta   90.00
_cell.angle_gamma   90.00
#
_symmetry.space_group_name_H-M   'P 1'
#
loop_
_entity.id
_entity.type
_entity.pdbx_description
1 polymer ?
#
loop_
_entity_poly.entity_id
_entity_poly.type
_entity_poly.pdbx_seq_one_letter_code
_entity_poly.pdbx_strand_id
1 'polypeptide(L)'
;MRREPTITELGIFSAMWSEHCSYKSSKYWLSQLPTKNEFVIQGPGENAGVIDIGDGYAAVFKMESHNHPSFIEPYQGAATGVGGILRDVFTMGARPVALLNSIRFGETSHEKTKHLLTGVVSGIGGYGNCMGIPTVGGEVEFNSSYNDNILVNAMCVGIAKKNKIFYSKASGIGNSVVYVGSKTGRDGIHGATMASAEFDENSEEKRPTVQVGDPFSEKLLLEACMELMKMDVIVAIQDMGAAGLTSSAVEMAGKGNLGIELDLDKVPCREDKMSAYEICLLYTSPSPRDRTRSRMPSSA
;
A
#
# COMPACT_ATOMS: atom_id res chain seq x y z
N MET A 1 2.87 2.28 30.51
CA MET A 1 3.41 1.03 31.09
C MET A 1 4.29 1.38 32.28
N ARG A 2 4.41 0.50 33.29
CA ARG A 2 5.32 0.73 34.45
C ARG A 2 6.62 -0.05 34.29
N ARG A 3 7.10 -0.26 33.10
CA ARG A 3 8.35 -0.93 32.73
C ARG A 3 8.96 -0.26 31.50
N GLU A 4 10.24 -0.50 31.27
CA GLU A 4 10.93 -0.12 30.04
C GLU A 4 10.29 -0.84 28.83
N PRO A 5 10.09 -0.15 27.70
CA PRO A 5 9.62 -0.78 26.50
C PRO A 5 10.68 -1.70 25.87
N THR A 6 10.24 -2.74 25.21
CA THR A 6 11.12 -3.58 24.39
C THR A 6 11.51 -2.84 23.11
N ILE A 7 12.55 -3.31 22.42
CA ILE A 7 12.96 -2.75 21.12
C ILE A 7 11.84 -2.85 20.07
N THR A 8 11.06 -3.93 20.10
CA THR A 8 9.90 -4.12 19.21
C THR A 8 8.81 -3.09 19.50
N GLU A 9 8.49 -2.85 20.77
CA GLU A 9 7.51 -1.81 21.14
C GLU A 9 7.97 -0.42 20.73
N LEU A 10 9.25 -0.09 20.90
CA LEU A 10 9.82 1.18 20.45
C LEU A 10 9.72 1.33 18.92
N GLY A 11 10.00 0.26 18.19
CA GLY A 11 9.83 0.24 16.74
C GLY A 11 8.37 0.46 16.30
N ILE A 12 7.43 -0.21 16.95
CA ILE A 12 5.99 -0.03 16.70
C ILE A 12 5.57 1.43 16.96
N PHE A 13 5.95 1.99 18.11
CA PHE A 13 5.66 3.40 18.41
C PHE A 13 6.29 4.36 17.40
N SER A 14 7.54 4.11 17.00
CA SER A 14 8.23 4.92 15.99
C SER A 14 7.51 4.91 14.64
N ALA A 15 7.14 3.74 14.16
CA ALA A 15 6.42 3.59 12.90
C ALA A 15 5.04 4.28 12.94
N MET A 16 4.26 4.00 13.98
CA MET A 16 2.91 4.58 14.14
C MET A 16 2.93 6.09 14.42
N TRP A 17 4.04 6.64 14.92
CA TRP A 17 4.22 8.08 15.15
C TRP A 17 4.78 8.81 13.94
N SER A 18 5.24 8.13 12.91
CA SER A 18 5.68 8.76 11.65
C SER A 18 4.53 9.57 11.03
N GLU A 19 4.84 10.60 10.26
CA GLU A 19 3.83 11.38 9.54
C GLU A 19 2.99 10.51 8.60
N HIS A 20 3.64 9.51 8.00
CA HIS A 20 2.99 8.57 7.08
C HIS A 20 1.80 7.82 7.72
N CYS A 21 1.95 7.36 8.96
CA CYS A 21 0.88 6.63 9.67
C CYS A 21 -0.03 7.54 10.50
N SER A 22 0.53 8.58 11.13
CA SER A 22 -0.20 9.38 12.11
C SER A 22 -0.92 10.60 11.55
N TYR A 23 -0.48 11.10 10.38
CA TYR A 23 -0.94 12.37 9.80
C TYR A 23 -0.90 13.54 10.80
N LYS A 24 0.02 13.49 11.77
CA LYS A 24 0.07 14.44 12.90
C LYS A 24 0.24 15.90 12.48
N SER A 25 0.93 16.15 11.34
CA SER A 25 1.13 17.49 10.80
C SER A 25 0.07 17.88 9.77
N SER A 26 -0.39 16.93 8.95
CA SER A 26 -1.31 17.18 7.83
C SER A 26 -2.79 17.07 8.20
N LYS A 27 -3.14 16.35 9.27
CA LYS A 27 -4.52 16.08 9.69
C LYS A 27 -5.38 17.34 9.83
N TYR A 28 -4.80 18.42 10.33
CA TYR A 28 -5.51 19.70 10.46
C TYR A 28 -6.00 20.22 9.09
N TRP A 29 -5.11 20.21 8.10
CA TRP A 29 -5.43 20.66 6.75
C TRP A 29 -6.39 19.74 6.02
N LEU A 30 -6.18 18.42 6.15
CA LEU A 30 -7.05 17.41 5.57
C LEU A 30 -8.49 17.51 6.10
N SER A 31 -8.66 17.87 7.37
CA SER A 31 -9.98 18.04 7.98
C SER A 31 -10.80 19.22 7.42
N GLN A 32 -10.15 20.14 6.69
CA GLN A 32 -10.81 21.28 6.06
C GLN A 32 -11.35 20.98 4.66
N LEU A 33 -10.96 19.83 4.07
CA LEU A 33 -11.49 19.41 2.79
C LEU A 33 -12.96 18.99 2.92
N PRO A 34 -13.80 19.29 1.90
CA PRO A 34 -15.20 18.89 1.91
C PRO A 34 -15.30 17.37 1.70
N THR A 35 -15.70 16.66 2.75
CA THR A 35 -15.76 15.18 2.76
C THR A 35 -17.17 14.65 2.99
N LYS A 36 -18.19 15.51 3.01
CA LYS A 36 -19.58 15.14 3.31
C LYS A 36 -20.52 15.75 2.30
N ASN A 37 -21.34 14.91 1.67
CA ASN A 37 -22.50 15.30 0.90
C ASN A 37 -23.44 14.07 0.78
N GLU A 38 -24.56 14.22 0.07
CA GLU A 38 -25.57 13.16 -0.11
C GLU A 38 -25.06 11.91 -0.86
N PHE A 39 -24.02 12.05 -1.68
CA PHE A 39 -23.43 10.94 -2.44
C PHE A 39 -22.32 10.21 -1.69
N VAL A 40 -21.77 10.77 -0.61
CA VAL A 40 -20.68 10.15 0.14
C VAL A 40 -21.20 9.07 1.06
N ILE A 41 -20.86 7.82 0.76
CA ILE A 41 -21.15 6.66 1.62
C ILE A 41 -20.05 6.53 2.69
N GLN A 42 -18.79 6.66 2.29
CA GLN A 42 -17.63 6.57 3.18
C GLN A 42 -16.65 7.71 2.85
N GLY A 43 -16.43 8.58 3.79
CA GLY A 43 -15.37 9.60 3.80
C GLY A 43 -14.06 9.06 4.36
N PRO A 44 -13.12 9.95 4.77
CA PRO A 44 -11.84 9.55 5.39
C PRO A 44 -12.04 8.67 6.63
N GLY A 45 -11.13 7.71 6.84
CA GLY A 45 -11.11 6.82 8.01
C GLY A 45 -11.17 5.32 7.68
N GLU A 46 -11.38 4.98 6.42
CA GLU A 46 -11.26 3.62 5.88
C GLU A 46 -10.21 3.56 4.76
N ASN A 47 -9.96 2.38 4.21
CA ASN A 47 -8.93 2.15 3.19
C ASN A 47 -9.16 3.00 1.94
N ALA A 48 -10.41 3.22 1.55
CA ALA A 48 -10.78 3.99 0.37
C ALA A 48 -12.03 4.85 0.60
N GLY A 49 -12.18 5.90 -0.20
CA GLY A 49 -13.42 6.66 -0.28
C GLY A 49 -14.49 5.93 -1.07
N VAL A 50 -15.75 6.11 -0.69
CA VAL A 50 -16.90 5.47 -1.36
C VAL A 50 -17.98 6.48 -1.65
N ILE A 51 -18.40 6.57 -2.91
CA ILE A 51 -19.50 7.43 -3.35
C ILE A 51 -20.60 6.62 -4.05
N ASP A 52 -21.83 7.03 -3.83
CA ASP A 52 -23.01 6.49 -4.53
C ASP A 52 -22.99 6.97 -5.99
N ILE A 53 -23.09 6.04 -6.93
CA ILE A 53 -23.16 6.33 -8.36
C ILE A 53 -24.52 5.98 -8.99
N GLY A 54 -25.53 5.69 -8.15
CA GLY A 54 -26.86 5.30 -8.59
C GLY A 54 -27.02 3.80 -8.83
N ASP A 55 -28.22 3.37 -9.14
CA ASP A 55 -28.59 2.01 -9.50
C ASP A 55 -28.13 0.91 -8.52
N GLY A 56 -27.94 1.26 -7.25
CA GLY A 56 -27.45 0.33 -6.21
C GLY A 56 -25.96 0.05 -6.26
N TYR A 57 -25.18 0.82 -7.01
CA TYR A 57 -23.73 0.72 -7.11
C TYR A 57 -23.01 1.88 -6.44
N ALA A 58 -21.77 1.63 -6.08
CA ALA A 58 -20.86 2.61 -5.54
C ALA A 58 -19.50 2.56 -6.26
N ALA A 59 -18.90 3.73 -6.45
CA ALA A 59 -17.50 3.84 -6.82
C ALA A 59 -16.66 3.90 -5.56
N VAL A 60 -15.64 3.06 -5.50
CA VAL A 60 -14.64 2.98 -4.44
C VAL A 60 -13.32 3.44 -5.03
N PHE A 61 -12.66 4.41 -4.41
CA PHE A 61 -11.45 4.99 -4.97
C PHE A 61 -10.42 5.34 -3.91
N LYS A 62 -9.17 5.19 -4.27
CA LYS A 62 -7.99 5.57 -3.47
C LYS A 62 -6.98 6.23 -4.37
N MET A 63 -6.35 7.26 -3.88
CA MET A 63 -5.17 7.87 -4.48
C MET A 63 -4.08 7.99 -3.41
N GLU A 64 -2.86 7.64 -3.78
CA GLU A 64 -1.70 7.70 -2.89
C GLU A 64 -0.44 8.11 -3.64
N SER A 65 0.45 8.84 -2.95
CA SER A 65 1.75 9.22 -3.48
C SER A 65 2.79 8.15 -3.14
N HIS A 66 3.63 7.82 -4.11
CA HIS A 66 4.74 6.88 -3.94
C HIS A 66 6.05 7.48 -4.48
N ASN A 67 6.38 8.69 -4.00
CA ASN A 67 7.41 9.56 -4.57
C ASN A 67 8.83 9.05 -4.28
N HIS A 68 9.20 8.95 -2.99
CA HIS A 68 10.55 8.55 -2.54
C HIS A 68 10.96 7.17 -3.08
N PRO A 69 10.15 6.12 -2.96
CA PRO A 69 10.48 4.82 -3.54
C PRO A 69 10.69 4.89 -5.05
N SER A 70 9.87 5.68 -5.76
CA SER A 70 9.96 5.84 -7.21
C SER A 70 11.17 6.67 -7.65
N PHE A 71 11.68 7.55 -6.82
CA PHE A 71 12.92 8.27 -7.11
C PHE A 71 14.15 7.38 -6.94
N ILE A 72 14.14 6.50 -5.92
CA ILE A 72 15.27 5.61 -5.62
C ILE A 72 15.30 4.42 -6.58
N GLU A 73 14.15 3.79 -6.83
CA GLU A 73 13.98 2.63 -7.68
C GLU A 73 12.70 2.78 -8.51
N PRO A 74 12.77 3.49 -9.65
CA PRO A 74 11.58 4.02 -10.31
C PRO A 74 10.59 2.95 -10.78
N TYR A 75 11.09 1.79 -11.24
CA TYR A 75 10.21 0.69 -11.63
C TYR A 75 9.46 0.11 -10.42
N GLN A 76 10.20 -0.31 -9.40
CA GLN A 76 9.62 -0.98 -8.23
C GLN A 76 8.81 -0.02 -7.36
N GLY A 77 9.30 1.20 -7.17
CA GLY A 77 8.58 2.22 -6.41
C GLY A 77 7.23 2.56 -7.02
N ALA A 78 7.15 2.75 -8.33
CA ALA A 78 5.89 3.03 -9.00
C ALA A 78 4.98 1.78 -9.07
N ALA A 79 5.55 0.60 -9.29
CA ALA A 79 4.82 -0.66 -9.30
C ALA A 79 4.12 -0.93 -7.95
N THR A 80 4.84 -0.76 -6.84
CA THR A 80 4.28 -0.96 -5.49
C THR A 80 3.28 0.13 -5.10
N GLY A 81 3.43 1.33 -5.63
CA GLY A 81 2.42 2.39 -5.51
C GLY A 81 1.07 1.97 -6.11
N VAL A 82 1.08 1.36 -7.30
CA VAL A 82 -0.13 0.80 -7.93
C VAL A 82 -0.69 -0.36 -7.10
N GLY A 83 0.17 -1.29 -6.65
CA GLY A 83 -0.27 -2.42 -5.84
C GLY A 83 -0.96 -1.99 -4.54
N GLY A 84 -0.40 -0.99 -3.83
CA GLY A 84 -0.99 -0.47 -2.59
C GLY A 84 -2.43 -0.02 -2.74
N ILE A 85 -2.68 0.85 -3.72
CA ILE A 85 -4.03 1.41 -3.94
C ILE A 85 -5.03 0.37 -4.47
N LEU A 86 -4.57 -0.66 -5.17
CA LEU A 86 -5.41 -1.77 -5.59
C LEU A 86 -5.92 -2.55 -4.37
N ARG A 87 -5.04 -2.84 -3.40
CA ARG A 87 -5.40 -3.51 -2.14
C ARG A 87 -6.42 -2.71 -1.36
N ASP A 88 -6.22 -1.41 -1.19
CA ASP A 88 -7.16 -0.52 -0.51
C ASP A 88 -8.58 -0.60 -1.13
N VAL A 89 -8.65 -0.66 -2.45
CA VAL A 89 -9.93 -0.71 -3.16
C VAL A 89 -10.60 -2.07 -3.04
N PHE A 90 -9.88 -3.18 -3.26
CA PHE A 90 -10.52 -4.49 -3.22
C PHE A 90 -10.83 -4.97 -1.80
N THR A 91 -10.10 -4.54 -0.78
CA THR A 91 -10.45 -4.82 0.62
C THR A 91 -11.75 -4.16 1.05
N MET A 92 -12.18 -3.09 0.38
CA MET A 92 -13.51 -2.50 0.54
C MET A 92 -14.64 -3.28 -0.19
N GLY A 93 -14.33 -4.42 -0.82
CA GLY A 93 -15.30 -5.23 -1.57
C GLY A 93 -15.54 -4.76 -3.00
N ALA A 94 -14.75 -3.82 -3.50
CA ALA A 94 -14.87 -3.30 -4.84
C ALA A 94 -13.90 -3.98 -5.80
N ARG A 95 -14.38 -4.36 -6.99
CA ARG A 95 -13.50 -4.83 -8.07
C ARG A 95 -12.84 -3.63 -8.73
N PRO A 96 -11.50 -3.54 -8.69
CA PRO A 96 -10.76 -2.52 -9.44
C PRO A 96 -11.05 -2.62 -10.95
N VAL A 97 -11.32 -1.49 -11.58
CA VAL A 97 -11.68 -1.41 -13.00
C VAL A 97 -10.86 -0.39 -13.78
N ALA A 98 -10.25 0.57 -13.11
CA ALA A 98 -9.49 1.64 -13.75
C ALA A 98 -8.36 2.14 -12.88
N LEU A 99 -7.22 2.46 -13.50
CA LEU A 99 -6.11 3.18 -12.93
C LEU A 99 -5.99 4.56 -13.57
N LEU A 100 -5.59 5.55 -12.79
CA LEU A 100 -5.25 6.89 -13.21
C LEU A 100 -3.97 7.31 -12.47
N ASN A 101 -3.20 8.21 -13.08
CA ASN A 101 -1.96 8.65 -12.46
C ASN A 101 -1.78 10.17 -12.65
N SER A 102 -1.18 10.81 -11.65
CA SER A 102 -0.74 12.20 -11.74
C SER A 102 0.75 12.22 -11.41
N ILE A 103 1.60 12.38 -12.43
CA ILE A 103 3.04 12.22 -12.29
C ILE A 103 3.78 13.50 -12.71
N ARG A 104 4.81 13.85 -11.94
CA ARG A 104 5.61 15.06 -12.13
C ARG A 104 7.09 14.69 -12.18
N PHE A 105 7.79 15.22 -13.16
CA PHE A 105 9.21 14.97 -13.36
C PHE A 105 9.97 16.29 -13.51
N GLY A 106 11.28 16.24 -13.33
CA GLY A 106 12.18 17.32 -13.63
C GLY A 106 12.14 17.73 -15.11
N GLU A 107 12.88 18.77 -15.46
CA GLU A 107 13.01 19.22 -16.85
C GLU A 107 13.47 18.07 -17.76
N THR A 108 12.97 18.07 -18.99
CA THR A 108 13.32 17.02 -19.97
C THR A 108 14.81 16.95 -20.31
N SER A 109 15.54 18.06 -20.10
CA SER A 109 16.99 18.17 -20.24
C SER A 109 17.78 17.67 -19.03
N HIS A 110 17.13 17.47 -17.86
CA HIS A 110 17.80 17.00 -16.66
C HIS A 110 18.22 15.53 -16.80
N GLU A 111 19.44 15.21 -16.38
CA GLU A 111 20.09 13.91 -16.62
C GLU A 111 19.29 12.69 -16.12
N LYS A 112 18.61 12.81 -14.96
CA LYS A 112 17.82 11.72 -14.35
C LYS A 112 16.42 11.56 -14.95
N THR A 113 15.84 12.59 -15.56
CA THR A 113 14.42 12.62 -15.95
C THR A 113 14.05 11.47 -16.88
N LYS A 114 14.87 11.17 -17.89
CA LYS A 114 14.59 10.06 -18.81
C LYS A 114 14.57 8.70 -18.11
N HIS A 115 15.52 8.46 -17.22
CA HIS A 115 15.59 7.22 -16.45
C HIS A 115 14.37 7.07 -15.54
N LEU A 116 14.07 8.10 -14.77
CA LEU A 116 12.93 8.14 -13.84
C LEU A 116 11.60 7.94 -14.57
N LEU A 117 11.36 8.70 -15.64
CA LEU A 117 10.14 8.57 -16.45
C LEU A 117 9.97 7.16 -17.02
N THR A 118 11.03 6.61 -17.62
CA THR A 118 10.98 5.26 -18.21
C THR A 118 10.66 4.20 -17.15
N GLY A 119 11.33 4.25 -16.00
CA GLY A 119 11.12 3.30 -14.91
C GLY A 119 9.72 3.41 -14.32
N VAL A 120 9.27 4.63 -14.00
CA VAL A 120 7.93 4.87 -13.42
C VAL A 120 6.82 4.39 -14.35
N VAL A 121 6.86 4.79 -15.62
CA VAL A 121 5.84 4.39 -16.61
C VAL A 121 5.84 2.87 -16.81
N SER A 122 7.02 2.25 -16.87
CA SER A 122 7.14 0.79 -17.00
C SER A 122 6.63 0.06 -15.76
N GLY A 123 6.88 0.59 -14.56
CA GLY A 123 6.39 0.02 -13.30
C GLY A 123 4.86 0.06 -13.20
N ILE A 124 4.27 1.23 -13.48
CA ILE A 124 2.81 1.41 -13.50
C ILE A 124 2.18 0.47 -14.54
N GLY A 125 2.69 0.50 -15.77
CA GLY A 125 2.16 -0.30 -16.87
C GLY A 125 2.31 -1.80 -16.65
N GLY A 126 3.47 -2.25 -16.15
CA GLY A 126 3.74 -3.65 -15.85
C GLY A 126 2.82 -4.20 -14.77
N TYR A 127 2.60 -3.43 -13.70
CA TYR A 127 1.70 -3.85 -12.63
C TYR A 127 0.25 -3.91 -13.10
N GLY A 128 -0.26 -2.83 -13.69
CA GLY A 128 -1.64 -2.77 -14.18
C GLY A 128 -1.93 -3.84 -15.23
N ASN A 129 -0.98 -4.11 -16.13
CA ASN A 129 -1.10 -5.13 -17.15
C ASN A 129 -1.22 -6.55 -16.56
N CYS A 130 -0.39 -6.88 -15.58
CA CYS A 130 -0.45 -8.17 -14.89
C CYS A 130 -1.76 -8.34 -14.10
N MET A 131 -2.22 -7.28 -13.45
CA MET A 131 -3.51 -7.24 -12.75
C MET A 131 -4.71 -7.29 -13.70
N GLY A 132 -4.53 -6.95 -14.97
CA GLY A 132 -5.59 -6.85 -15.97
C GLY A 132 -6.46 -5.61 -15.81
N ILE A 133 -5.89 -4.51 -15.27
CA ILE A 133 -6.61 -3.26 -15.00
C ILE A 133 -5.98 -2.15 -15.84
N PRO A 134 -6.74 -1.52 -16.76
CA PRO A 134 -6.21 -0.51 -17.65
C PRO A 134 -5.96 0.82 -16.93
N THR A 135 -4.89 1.52 -17.31
CA THR A 135 -4.74 2.95 -17.05
C THR A 135 -5.56 3.71 -18.10
N VAL A 136 -6.59 4.42 -17.65
CA VAL A 136 -7.57 5.07 -18.52
C VAL A 136 -7.42 6.58 -18.58
N GLY A 137 -6.58 7.17 -17.75
CA GLY A 137 -6.36 8.61 -17.73
C GLY A 137 -5.24 9.01 -16.79
N GLY A 138 -5.06 10.32 -16.68
CA GLY A 138 -4.04 10.92 -15.84
C GLY A 138 -3.37 12.11 -16.50
N GLU A 139 -2.27 12.56 -15.91
CA GLU A 139 -1.50 13.71 -16.38
C GLU A 139 -0.02 13.50 -16.10
N VAL A 140 0.80 14.10 -16.97
CA VAL A 140 2.26 14.14 -16.83
C VAL A 140 2.72 15.58 -16.99
N GLU A 141 3.52 16.07 -16.05
CA GLU A 141 4.10 17.41 -16.12
C GLU A 141 5.62 17.38 -15.91
N PHE A 142 6.30 18.36 -16.49
CA PHE A 142 7.74 18.54 -16.38
C PHE A 142 8.04 19.96 -15.88
N ASN A 143 8.79 20.06 -14.78
CA ASN A 143 9.18 21.33 -14.22
C ASN A 143 10.48 21.19 -13.43
N SER A 144 11.35 22.22 -13.46
CA SER A 144 12.63 22.21 -12.75
C SER A 144 12.52 21.98 -11.25
N SER A 145 11.40 22.33 -10.62
CA SER A 145 11.15 22.07 -9.19
C SER A 145 11.11 20.58 -8.85
N TYR A 146 10.98 19.69 -9.83
CA TYR A 146 10.96 18.24 -9.64
C TYR A 146 12.26 17.54 -10.07
N ASN A 147 13.35 18.28 -10.33
CA ASN A 147 14.63 17.70 -10.75
C ASN A 147 15.20 16.71 -9.71
N ASP A 148 15.07 17.05 -8.43
CA ASP A 148 15.61 16.29 -7.31
C ASP A 148 14.55 15.48 -6.54
N ASN A 149 13.29 15.63 -6.89
CA ASN A 149 12.19 14.91 -6.26
C ASN A 149 10.97 14.84 -7.19
N ILE A 150 10.70 13.66 -7.71
CA ILE A 150 9.53 13.42 -8.57
C ILE A 150 8.27 13.22 -7.75
N LEU A 151 7.10 13.47 -8.34
CA LEU A 151 5.82 13.09 -7.77
C LEU A 151 5.22 11.94 -8.59
N VAL A 152 4.87 10.87 -7.89
CA VAL A 152 4.20 9.71 -8.48
C VAL A 152 2.94 9.46 -7.65
N ASN A 153 1.80 9.92 -8.16
CA ASN A 153 0.50 9.71 -7.53
C ASN A 153 -0.26 8.70 -8.37
N ALA A 154 -0.58 7.56 -7.77
CA ALA A 154 -1.38 6.52 -8.39
C ALA A 154 -2.80 6.56 -7.82
N MET A 155 -3.79 6.37 -8.67
CA MET A 155 -5.20 6.29 -8.30
C MET A 155 -5.83 5.02 -8.87
N CYS A 156 -6.62 4.35 -8.05
CA CYS A 156 -7.46 3.22 -8.47
C CYS A 156 -8.93 3.54 -8.23
N VAL A 157 -9.75 3.12 -9.17
CA VAL A 157 -11.22 3.14 -9.04
C VAL A 157 -11.73 1.73 -9.18
N GLY A 158 -12.59 1.32 -8.25
CA GLY A 158 -13.31 0.05 -8.28
C GLY A 158 -14.82 0.24 -8.18
N ILE A 159 -15.57 -0.79 -8.53
CA ILE A 159 -17.03 -0.80 -8.46
C ILE A 159 -17.49 -1.88 -7.48
N ALA A 160 -18.41 -1.51 -6.61
CA ALA A 160 -19.05 -2.41 -5.64
C ALA A 160 -20.57 -2.23 -5.65
N LYS A 161 -21.29 -3.23 -5.13
CA LYS A 161 -22.70 -3.02 -4.75
C LYS A 161 -22.74 -2.20 -3.45
N LYS A 162 -23.59 -1.18 -3.39
CA LYS A 162 -23.71 -0.26 -2.27
C LYS A 162 -23.94 -0.97 -0.91
N ASN A 163 -24.63 -2.10 -0.93
CA ASN A 163 -24.92 -2.92 0.27
C ASN A 163 -23.86 -4.02 0.54
N LYS A 164 -22.73 -4.02 -0.16
CA LYS A 164 -21.65 -5.00 -0.05
C LYS A 164 -20.27 -4.33 0.11
N ILE A 165 -20.23 -3.23 0.85
CA ILE A 165 -18.99 -2.56 1.22
C ILE A 165 -18.42 -3.25 2.47
N PHE A 166 -17.15 -3.58 2.45
CA PHE A 166 -16.42 -4.15 3.57
C PHE A 166 -15.60 -3.08 4.28
N TYR A 167 -15.40 -3.26 5.56
CA TYR A 167 -14.69 -2.32 6.43
C TYR A 167 -13.61 -3.04 7.22
N SER A 168 -12.64 -2.29 7.74
CA SER A 168 -11.53 -2.82 8.52
C SER A 168 -11.81 -2.93 10.02
N LYS A 169 -13.01 -2.62 10.48
CA LYS A 169 -13.40 -2.63 11.90
C LYS A 169 -13.49 -4.05 12.45
N ALA A 170 -12.53 -4.43 13.28
CA ALA A 170 -12.57 -5.72 14.00
C ALA A 170 -13.81 -5.83 14.89
N SER A 171 -14.45 -6.99 14.90
CA SER A 171 -15.58 -7.28 15.78
C SER A 171 -15.62 -8.76 16.18
N GLY A 172 -16.28 -9.07 17.31
CA GLY A 172 -16.41 -10.42 17.84
C GLY A 172 -15.17 -10.88 18.62
N ILE A 173 -15.30 -10.87 19.96
CA ILE A 173 -14.24 -11.40 20.84
C ILE A 173 -14.06 -12.89 20.57
N GLY A 174 -12.81 -13.32 20.34
CA GLY A 174 -12.48 -14.71 20.03
C GLY A 174 -12.51 -15.06 18.54
N ASN A 175 -12.88 -14.11 17.66
CA ASN A 175 -12.78 -14.32 16.22
C ASN A 175 -11.32 -14.46 15.80
N SER A 176 -11.07 -15.37 14.86
CA SER A 176 -9.73 -15.63 14.33
C SER A 176 -9.26 -14.48 13.46
N VAL A 177 -7.97 -14.13 13.61
CA VAL A 177 -7.25 -13.26 12.70
C VAL A 177 -6.50 -14.14 11.71
N VAL A 178 -6.75 -13.94 10.43
CA VAL A 178 -6.16 -14.76 9.35
C VAL A 178 -5.27 -13.88 8.48
N TYR A 179 -4.01 -14.24 8.39
CA TYR A 179 -3.05 -13.65 7.44
C TYR A 179 -3.23 -14.31 6.07
N VAL A 180 -3.49 -13.51 5.04
CA VAL A 180 -3.68 -13.98 3.66
C VAL A 180 -2.76 -13.19 2.73
N GLY A 181 -1.97 -13.88 1.93
CA GLY A 181 -1.05 -13.25 0.97
C GLY A 181 0.30 -13.94 0.89
N SER A 182 1.27 -13.24 0.34
CA SER A 182 2.63 -13.75 0.18
C SER A 182 3.39 -13.80 1.51
N LYS A 183 4.46 -14.59 1.52
CA LYS A 183 5.36 -14.67 2.68
C LYS A 183 6.05 -13.33 2.94
N THR A 184 6.13 -12.95 4.20
CA THR A 184 6.84 -11.77 4.66
C THR A 184 8.36 -11.92 4.46
N GLY A 185 9.02 -10.88 3.96
CA GLY A 185 10.48 -10.80 3.76
C GLY A 185 11.06 -9.51 4.33
N ARG A 186 12.39 -9.34 4.27
CA ARG A 186 13.09 -8.15 4.82
C ARG A 186 13.07 -6.92 3.93
N ASP A 187 12.59 -7.02 2.70
CA ASP A 187 12.43 -5.87 1.80
C ASP A 187 11.35 -4.91 2.32
N GLY A 188 11.61 -3.62 2.22
CA GLY A 188 10.69 -2.58 2.68
C GLY A 188 10.71 -2.30 4.19
N ILE A 189 11.64 -2.87 4.96
CA ILE A 189 11.82 -2.53 6.37
C ILE A 189 12.10 -1.02 6.51
N HIS A 190 11.41 -0.36 7.44
CA HIS A 190 11.45 1.10 7.61
C HIS A 190 10.96 1.93 6.42
N GLY A 191 10.27 1.34 5.44
CA GLY A 191 9.74 2.05 4.27
C GLY A 191 8.82 3.21 4.64
N ALA A 192 7.95 3.06 5.64
CA ALA A 192 7.08 4.13 6.13
C ALA A 192 7.87 5.32 6.70
N THR A 193 8.96 5.07 7.42
CA THR A 193 9.83 6.12 7.96
C THR A 193 10.61 6.79 6.83
N MET A 194 11.11 6.03 5.86
CA MET A 194 11.80 6.55 4.68
C MET A 194 10.88 7.46 3.85
N ALA A 195 9.61 7.08 3.67
CA ALA A 195 8.65 7.86 2.89
C ALA A 195 8.36 9.26 3.50
N SER A 196 8.67 9.46 4.78
CA SER A 196 8.51 10.72 5.50
C SER A 196 9.84 11.45 5.77
N ALA A 197 10.97 10.93 5.30
CA ALA A 197 12.29 11.53 5.48
C ALA A 197 12.60 12.56 4.39
N GLU A 198 13.52 13.49 4.66
CA GLU A 198 14.09 14.35 3.63
C GLU A 198 15.06 13.56 2.74
N PHE A 199 15.17 13.95 1.47
CA PHE A 199 16.19 13.42 0.58
C PHE A 199 17.55 13.96 0.97
N ASP A 200 18.55 13.07 1.01
CA ASP A 200 19.96 13.39 1.21
C ASP A 200 20.83 12.71 0.14
N GLU A 201 22.11 13.05 0.11
CA GLU A 201 23.09 12.50 -0.84
C GLU A 201 23.23 10.96 -0.73
N ASN A 202 22.82 10.36 0.39
CA ASN A 202 22.90 8.93 0.66
C ASN A 202 21.59 8.18 0.33
N SER A 203 20.65 8.83 -0.36
CA SER A 203 19.32 8.23 -0.66
C SER A 203 19.42 6.97 -1.52
N GLU A 204 20.48 6.82 -2.33
CA GLU A 204 20.74 5.60 -3.12
C GLU A 204 21.10 4.38 -2.26
N GLU A 205 21.71 4.58 -1.09
CA GLU A 205 22.01 3.51 -0.13
C GLU A 205 20.72 2.91 0.46
N LYS A 206 19.60 3.63 0.36
CA LYS A 206 18.28 3.21 0.85
C LYS A 206 17.54 2.24 -0.09
N ARG A 207 18.13 1.84 -1.23
CA ARG A 207 17.55 0.86 -2.17
C ARG A 207 16.97 -0.40 -1.53
N PRO A 208 17.61 -1.01 -0.53
CA PRO A 208 17.06 -2.20 0.13
C PRO A 208 15.74 -1.96 0.87
N THR A 209 15.39 -0.69 1.17
CA THR A 209 14.14 -0.31 1.81
C THR A 209 12.97 -0.17 0.82
N VAL A 210 13.24 -0.17 -0.49
CA VAL A 210 12.21 -0.16 -1.52
C VAL A 210 11.66 -1.56 -1.70
N GLN A 211 10.35 -1.68 -1.61
CA GLN A 211 9.65 -2.93 -1.85
C GLN A 211 9.75 -3.39 -3.30
N VAL A 212 9.74 -4.72 -3.46
CA VAL A 212 9.56 -5.36 -4.77
C VAL A 212 8.11 -5.82 -4.91
N GLY A 213 7.40 -5.27 -5.87
CA GLY A 213 6.00 -5.64 -6.12
C GLY A 213 5.86 -6.97 -6.84
N ASP A 214 4.85 -7.77 -6.45
CA ASP A 214 4.45 -9.00 -7.12
C ASP A 214 3.00 -8.90 -7.61
N PRO A 215 2.78 -8.35 -8.81
CA PRO A 215 1.43 -8.20 -9.34
C PRO A 215 0.73 -9.53 -9.63
N PHE A 216 1.49 -10.61 -9.87
CA PHE A 216 0.89 -11.91 -10.10
C PHE A 216 0.29 -12.49 -8.82
N SER A 217 1.03 -12.50 -7.72
CA SER A 217 0.50 -12.94 -6.43
C SER A 217 -0.62 -12.04 -5.94
N GLU A 218 -0.52 -10.73 -6.16
CA GLU A 218 -1.61 -9.81 -5.81
C GLU A 218 -2.87 -10.03 -6.66
N LYS A 219 -2.73 -10.39 -7.93
CA LYS A 219 -3.86 -10.81 -8.77
C LYS A 219 -4.58 -12.02 -8.19
N LEU A 220 -3.85 -13.04 -7.78
CA LEU A 220 -4.42 -14.22 -7.14
C LEU A 220 -5.11 -13.86 -5.81
N LEU A 221 -4.47 -13.00 -5.02
CA LEU A 221 -5.03 -12.52 -3.75
C LEU A 221 -6.35 -11.76 -3.97
N LEU A 222 -6.39 -10.86 -4.95
CA LEU A 222 -7.59 -10.12 -5.33
C LEU A 222 -8.75 -11.08 -5.63
N GLU A 223 -8.53 -12.06 -6.51
CA GLU A 223 -9.59 -13.00 -6.89
C GLU A 223 -10.05 -13.83 -5.68
N ALA A 224 -9.12 -14.33 -4.87
CA ALA A 224 -9.45 -15.09 -3.66
C ALA A 224 -10.24 -14.25 -2.65
N CYS A 225 -9.84 -13.01 -2.40
CA CYS A 225 -10.58 -12.10 -1.50
C CYS A 225 -11.98 -11.80 -2.03
N MET A 226 -12.12 -11.55 -3.33
CA MET A 226 -13.43 -11.29 -3.95
C MET A 226 -14.36 -12.52 -3.88
N GLU A 227 -13.82 -13.73 -3.90
CA GLU A 227 -14.59 -14.96 -3.69
C GLU A 227 -15.00 -15.13 -2.23
N LEU A 228 -14.06 -14.97 -1.29
CA LEU A 228 -14.34 -15.06 0.15
C LEU A 228 -15.42 -14.06 0.60
N MET A 229 -15.40 -12.84 0.06
CA MET A 229 -16.38 -11.80 0.36
C MET A 229 -17.81 -12.16 -0.08
N LYS A 230 -17.97 -13.09 -1.03
CA LYS A 230 -19.28 -13.59 -1.44
C LYS A 230 -19.85 -14.64 -0.48
N MET A 231 -18.98 -15.28 0.30
CA MET A 231 -19.33 -16.42 1.17
C MET A 231 -19.87 -16.00 2.55
N ASP A 232 -19.87 -14.71 2.87
CA ASP A 232 -20.32 -14.16 4.16
C ASP A 232 -19.55 -14.72 5.38
N VAL A 233 -18.26 -15.02 5.20
CA VAL A 233 -17.39 -15.58 6.22
C VAL A 233 -16.40 -14.55 6.79
N ILE A 234 -16.33 -13.36 6.20
CA ILE A 234 -15.44 -12.28 6.58
C ILE A 234 -16.22 -11.24 7.37
N VAL A 235 -15.75 -10.92 8.57
CA VAL A 235 -16.31 -9.88 9.44
C VAL A 235 -15.67 -8.53 9.16
N ALA A 236 -14.35 -8.52 8.98
CA ALA A 236 -13.54 -7.34 8.70
C ALA A 236 -12.32 -7.75 7.87
N ILE A 237 -11.81 -6.84 7.07
CA ILE A 237 -10.62 -7.05 6.25
C ILE A 237 -9.82 -5.75 6.18
N GLN A 238 -8.50 -5.87 6.27
CA GLN A 238 -7.55 -4.78 6.15
C GLN A 238 -6.38 -5.24 5.28
N ASP A 239 -5.90 -4.39 4.40
CA ASP A 239 -4.65 -4.65 3.73
C ASP A 239 -3.46 -4.41 4.66
N MET A 240 -2.30 -4.96 4.33
CA MET A 240 -1.05 -4.68 4.99
C MET A 240 -0.24 -3.71 4.14
N GLY A 241 -0.45 -2.43 4.35
CA GLY A 241 0.28 -1.34 3.72
C GLY A 241 1.53 -0.95 4.50
N ALA A 242 1.76 0.35 4.67
CA ALA A 242 2.88 0.89 5.43
C ALA A 242 2.91 0.37 6.87
N ALA A 243 4.09 0.00 7.37
CA ALA A 243 4.30 -0.68 8.66
C ALA A 243 3.57 -2.04 8.76
N GLY A 244 3.17 -2.63 7.64
CA GLY A 244 2.77 -4.01 7.47
C GLY A 244 1.76 -4.53 8.49
N LEU A 245 2.12 -5.61 9.17
CA LEU A 245 1.26 -6.27 10.16
C LEU A 245 0.93 -5.38 11.36
N THR A 246 1.83 -4.47 11.74
CA THR A 246 1.60 -3.55 12.85
C THR A 246 0.46 -2.59 12.56
N SER A 247 0.52 -1.85 11.45
CA SER A 247 -0.51 -0.84 11.13
C SER A 247 -1.87 -1.50 10.92
N SER A 248 -1.92 -2.58 10.14
CA SER A 248 -3.18 -3.29 9.87
C SER A 248 -3.83 -3.82 11.16
N ALA A 249 -3.07 -4.46 12.04
CA ALA A 249 -3.58 -4.99 13.30
C ALA A 249 -4.06 -3.87 14.24
N VAL A 250 -3.26 -2.80 14.40
CA VAL A 250 -3.59 -1.67 15.26
C VAL A 250 -4.82 -0.91 14.74
N GLU A 251 -4.94 -0.72 13.44
CA GLU A 251 -6.09 -0.05 12.83
C GLU A 251 -7.37 -0.86 13.00
N MET A 252 -7.34 -2.16 12.72
CA MET A 252 -8.50 -3.02 12.91
C MET A 252 -8.96 -3.04 14.37
N ALA A 253 -8.02 -3.20 15.30
CA ALA A 253 -8.29 -3.20 16.73
C ALA A 253 -8.84 -1.85 17.22
N GLY A 254 -8.18 -0.76 16.83
CA GLY A 254 -8.57 0.60 17.21
C GLY A 254 -9.97 0.96 16.74
N LYS A 255 -10.30 0.68 15.48
CA LYS A 255 -11.64 0.88 14.93
C LYS A 255 -12.70 0.02 15.61
N GLY A 256 -12.32 -1.19 16.03
CA GLY A 256 -13.20 -2.12 16.76
C GLY A 256 -13.34 -1.84 18.24
N ASN A 257 -12.49 -0.99 18.81
CA ASN A 257 -12.30 -0.83 20.25
C ASN A 257 -12.03 -2.17 20.96
N LEU A 258 -11.18 -2.98 20.33
CA LEU A 258 -10.79 -4.32 20.76
C LEU A 258 -9.27 -4.43 20.85
N GLY A 259 -8.77 -5.52 21.42
CA GLY A 259 -7.38 -5.95 21.30
C GLY A 259 -7.22 -6.99 20.20
N ILE A 260 -5.99 -7.13 19.70
CA ILE A 260 -5.60 -8.22 18.81
C ILE A 260 -4.40 -8.93 19.44
N GLU A 261 -4.42 -10.25 19.45
CA GLU A 261 -3.31 -11.11 19.82
C GLU A 261 -2.79 -11.82 18.58
N LEU A 262 -1.50 -11.69 18.32
CA LEU A 262 -0.83 -12.26 17.15
C LEU A 262 0.27 -13.22 17.61
N ASP A 263 0.23 -14.46 17.08
CA ASP A 263 1.30 -15.44 17.23
C ASP A 263 2.27 -15.27 16.05
N LEU A 264 3.36 -14.52 16.28
CA LEU A 264 4.31 -14.17 15.24
C LEU A 264 5.10 -15.37 14.70
N ASP A 265 5.21 -16.45 15.45
CA ASP A 265 5.86 -17.69 15.00
C ASP A 265 5.07 -18.40 13.88
N LYS A 266 3.78 -18.04 13.73
CA LYS A 266 2.90 -18.56 12.68
C LYS A 266 2.85 -17.68 11.43
N VAL A 267 3.47 -16.52 11.44
CA VAL A 267 3.53 -15.65 10.26
C VAL A 267 4.44 -16.32 9.22
N PRO A 268 3.95 -16.54 7.99
CA PRO A 268 4.77 -17.15 6.95
C PRO A 268 5.88 -16.19 6.50
N CYS A 269 7.13 -16.55 6.77
CA CYS A 269 8.31 -15.77 6.42
C CYS A 269 9.06 -16.39 5.24
N ARG A 270 9.74 -15.54 4.43
CA ARG A 270 10.62 -15.96 3.35
C ARG A 270 12.01 -16.33 3.84
N GLU A 271 12.49 -15.61 4.83
CA GLU A 271 13.79 -15.83 5.43
C GLU A 271 13.66 -16.52 6.78
N ASP A 272 14.64 -17.36 7.10
CA ASP A 272 14.72 -18.02 8.41
C ASP A 272 15.12 -17.00 9.50
N LYS A 273 14.69 -17.28 10.72
CA LYS A 273 15.06 -16.55 11.94
C LYS A 273 14.74 -15.04 11.89
N MET A 274 13.62 -14.69 11.29
CA MET A 274 13.12 -13.33 11.39
C MET A 274 12.67 -13.04 12.82
N SER A 275 13.14 -11.90 13.34
CA SER A 275 12.78 -11.44 14.68
C SER A 275 11.37 -10.84 14.73
N ALA A 276 10.76 -10.78 15.92
CA ALA A 276 9.50 -10.10 16.13
C ALA A 276 9.54 -8.63 15.67
N TYR A 277 10.68 -7.95 15.88
CA TYR A 277 10.91 -6.59 15.40
C TYR A 277 10.77 -6.50 13.86
N GLU A 278 11.45 -7.39 13.13
CA GLU A 278 11.39 -7.41 11.68
C GLU A 278 9.96 -7.74 11.20
N ILE A 279 9.31 -8.76 11.75
CA ILE A 279 7.96 -9.18 11.35
C ILE A 279 6.93 -8.07 11.58
N CYS A 280 7.05 -7.32 12.68
CA CYS A 280 6.11 -6.23 13.01
C CYS A 280 6.32 -4.98 12.16
N LEU A 281 7.53 -4.69 11.72
CA LEU A 281 7.87 -3.41 11.09
C LEU A 281 8.14 -3.51 9.59
N LEU A 282 8.04 -4.72 9.04
CA LEU A 282 8.18 -4.94 7.62
C LEU A 282 6.99 -4.38 6.86
N TYR A 283 7.27 -3.79 5.75
CA TYR A 283 6.30 -3.47 4.73
C TYR A 283 5.98 -4.77 3.99
N THR A 284 4.83 -5.37 4.28
CA THR A 284 4.44 -6.62 3.64
C THR A 284 3.70 -6.33 2.35
N SER A 285 4.42 -6.28 1.25
CA SER A 285 3.83 -6.46 -0.09
C SER A 285 4.20 -7.83 -0.61
N PRO A 286 3.37 -8.47 -1.44
CA PRO A 286 3.73 -9.71 -2.08
C PRO A 286 4.96 -9.49 -2.97
N SER A 287 6.13 -9.90 -2.52
CA SER A 287 7.36 -9.85 -3.28
C SER A 287 7.91 -11.25 -3.53
N PRO A 288 8.09 -11.66 -4.79
CA PRO A 288 8.61 -12.96 -5.15
C PRO A 288 10.12 -12.89 -5.38
N ARG A 289 10.93 -12.79 -4.34
CA ARG A 289 12.33 -13.17 -4.49
C ARG A 289 12.54 -14.57 -3.93
N ASP A 290 12.24 -15.54 -4.75
CA ASP A 290 12.84 -16.85 -4.63
C ASP A 290 14.27 -16.73 -5.18
N ARG A 291 15.27 -16.70 -4.30
CA ARG A 291 16.71 -16.60 -4.65
C ARG A 291 17.20 -17.78 -5.51
N THR A 292 16.38 -18.79 -5.76
CA THR A 292 16.80 -20.04 -6.37
C THR A 292 16.38 -20.26 -7.82
N ARG A 293 15.62 -19.33 -8.45
CA ARG A 293 15.14 -19.53 -9.83
C ARG A 293 15.08 -18.27 -10.70
N SER A 294 16.17 -17.53 -10.82
CA SER A 294 16.32 -16.63 -11.97
C SER A 294 17.69 -16.80 -12.61
N ARG A 295 17.91 -17.95 -13.22
CA ARG A 295 18.77 -18.07 -14.40
C ARG A 295 17.87 -18.24 -15.60
N MET A 296 17.39 -17.14 -16.16
CA MET A 296 17.04 -17.16 -17.57
C MET A 296 18.33 -17.31 -18.36
N PRO A 297 18.43 -18.24 -19.28
CA PRO A 297 19.57 -18.30 -20.17
C PRO A 297 19.54 -17.06 -21.07
N SER A 298 20.61 -16.28 -21.03
CA SER A 298 20.91 -15.33 -22.09
C SER A 298 21.28 -16.10 -23.33
N SER A 299 20.39 -16.21 -24.29
CA SER A 299 20.68 -16.53 -25.71
C SER A 299 19.36 -16.54 -26.47
N ALA A 300 19.18 -15.77 -27.39
CA ALA A 300 19.59 -15.39 -28.70
C ALA A 300 18.72 -14.23 -29.17
#